data_7c8475d8cddd7fb2d1a8eb31500798ed
#
_entry.id   7c8475d8cddd7fb2d1a8eb31500798ed
#
_cell.length_a   1.000
_cell.length_b   1.000
_cell.length_c   1.000
_cell.angle_alpha   90.00
_cell.angle_beta   90.00
_cell.angle_gamma   90.00
#
_symmetry.space_group_name_H-M   'P 1'
#
loop_
_entity.id
_entity.type
_entity.pdbx_description
1 polymer ?
#
loop_
_entity_poly.entity_id
_entity_poly.type
_entity_poly.pdbx_seq_one_letter_code
_entity_poly.pdbx_strand_id
1 'polypeptide(L)'
;MNSVATTKDLKNTEVKKLTASEIDKKELLKVKRTMALKTANNKSLKEQYKNSLRSHYQSGIASYYGDQFNGRLTANGELFSNNEMTAAHKTLPFGTLLEVTNVRNGRSVIVRVNDRGPYYGSRIVDLSKAAAIELGMKRAGLAKVKLAVLNKNKKGNNTYVNEDI
;
A
#
# COMPACT_ATOMS: atom_id res chain seq x y z
N MET A 1 -59.97 43.34 -12.93
CA MET A 1 -60.09 42.07 -12.19
C MET A 1 -58.77 41.40 -12.15
N ASN A 2 -58.18 41.41 -10.99
CA ASN A 2 -57.33 40.47 -10.32
C ASN A 2 -56.47 39.48 -11.15
N SER A 3 -55.18 39.56 -11.01
CA SER A 3 -54.44 38.37 -10.64
C SER A 3 -53.10 38.72 -9.98
N VAL A 4 -52.92 38.19 -8.81
CA VAL A 4 -51.80 38.32 -7.89
C VAL A 4 -50.66 37.44 -8.40
N ALA A 5 -49.50 38.02 -8.63
CA ALA A 5 -48.27 37.27 -8.83
C ALA A 5 -47.57 37.05 -7.48
N THR A 6 -47.54 35.84 -7.04
CA THR A 6 -46.78 35.39 -5.88
C THR A 6 -45.30 35.24 -6.24
N THR A 7 -44.50 36.08 -5.67
CA THR A 7 -43.05 35.96 -5.66
C THR A 7 -42.63 34.76 -4.78
N LYS A 8 -42.08 33.72 -5.38
CA LYS A 8 -41.38 32.66 -4.65
C LYS A 8 -39.97 33.11 -4.33
N ASP A 9 -39.69 33.16 -3.05
CA ASP A 9 -38.38 33.33 -2.49
C ASP A 9 -37.40 32.25 -3.03
N LEU A 10 -36.50 32.66 -3.90
CA LEU A 10 -35.33 31.91 -4.22
C LEU A 10 -34.33 32.09 -3.07
N LYS A 11 -34.25 31.10 -2.20
CA LYS A 11 -33.20 31.00 -1.18
C LYS A 11 -31.86 31.03 -1.89
N ASN A 12 -31.18 32.13 -1.67
CA ASN A 12 -29.81 32.38 -2.08
C ASN A 12 -28.89 31.41 -1.32
N THR A 13 -28.53 30.28 -1.95
CA THR A 13 -27.48 29.42 -1.43
C THR A 13 -26.18 30.07 -1.84
N GLU A 14 -25.60 30.86 -0.95
CA GLU A 14 -24.24 31.36 -1.10
C GLU A 14 -23.28 30.17 -1.18
N VAL A 15 -22.92 29.82 -2.40
CA VAL A 15 -21.76 28.96 -2.64
C VAL A 15 -20.51 29.82 -2.34
N LYS A 16 -20.00 29.71 -1.12
CA LYS A 16 -18.74 30.33 -0.73
C LYS A 16 -17.66 29.91 -1.70
N LYS A 17 -17.27 30.80 -2.63
CA LYS A 17 -16.08 30.64 -3.46
C LYS A 17 -14.86 30.60 -2.54
N LEU A 18 -14.28 29.43 -2.37
CA LEU A 18 -13.03 29.25 -1.65
C LEU A 18 -11.90 29.96 -2.42
N THR A 19 -11.09 30.72 -1.71
CA THR A 19 -9.90 31.35 -2.29
C THR A 19 -8.85 30.32 -2.63
N ALA A 20 -7.96 30.63 -3.60
CA ALA A 20 -6.88 29.71 -4.00
C ALA A 20 -6.02 29.25 -2.81
N SER A 21 -5.77 30.11 -1.82
CA SER A 21 -5.01 29.77 -0.61
C SER A 21 -5.76 28.78 0.33
N GLU A 22 -7.08 28.80 0.33
CA GLU A 22 -7.92 27.87 1.12
C GLU A 22 -8.01 26.52 0.42
N ILE A 23 -8.01 26.50 -0.92
CA ILE A 23 -7.94 25.28 -1.72
C ILE A 23 -6.60 24.57 -1.48
N ASP A 24 -5.48 25.28 -1.51
CA ASP A 24 -4.16 24.73 -1.24
C ASP A 24 -4.04 24.15 0.17
N LYS A 25 -4.59 24.85 1.17
CA LYS A 25 -4.62 24.35 2.56
C LYS A 25 -5.46 23.08 2.69
N LYS A 26 -6.61 22.99 2.02
CA LYS A 26 -7.46 21.80 2.02
C LYS A 26 -6.78 20.60 1.34
N GLU A 27 -6.14 20.81 0.20
CA GLU A 27 -5.41 19.77 -0.51
C GLU A 27 -4.21 19.29 0.32
N LEU A 28 -3.44 20.19 0.92
CA LEU A 28 -2.33 19.85 1.81
C LEU A 28 -2.82 19.03 3.02
N LEU A 29 -3.98 19.37 3.58
CA LEU A 29 -4.57 18.64 4.70
C LEU A 29 -5.03 17.24 4.29
N LYS A 30 -5.62 17.09 3.09
CA LYS A 30 -5.96 15.77 2.52
C LYS A 30 -4.72 14.90 2.33
N VAL A 31 -3.64 15.46 1.76
CA VAL A 31 -2.39 14.74 1.58
C VAL A 31 -1.80 14.32 2.92
N LYS A 32 -1.77 15.18 3.91
CA LYS A 32 -1.31 14.86 5.28
C LYS A 32 -2.15 13.76 5.93
N ARG A 33 -3.49 13.84 5.83
CA ARG A 33 -4.41 12.79 6.32
C ARG A 33 -4.17 11.45 5.63
N THR A 34 -4.04 11.47 4.31
CA THR A 34 -3.79 10.25 3.52
C THR A 34 -2.44 9.63 3.90
N MET A 35 -1.41 10.43 4.09
CA MET A 35 -0.10 9.95 4.56
C MET A 35 -0.18 9.39 5.98
N ALA A 36 -0.87 10.06 6.90
CA ALA A 36 -1.05 9.59 8.26
C ALA A 36 -1.82 8.25 8.32
N LEU A 37 -2.89 8.09 7.53
CA LEU A 37 -3.63 6.83 7.41
C LEU A 37 -2.77 5.70 6.84
N LYS A 38 -1.93 5.99 5.85
CA LYS A 38 -1.01 5.00 5.27
C LYS A 38 0.06 4.57 6.26
N THR A 39 0.62 5.50 7.02
CA THR A 39 1.60 5.20 8.08
C THR A 39 0.95 4.39 9.21
N ALA A 40 -0.29 4.71 9.58
CA ALA A 40 -1.06 3.95 10.57
C ALA A 40 -1.37 2.54 10.09
N ASN A 41 -1.76 2.36 8.82
CA ASN A 41 -2.02 1.04 8.23
C ASN A 41 -0.76 0.17 8.19
N ASN A 42 0.40 0.74 7.85
CA ASN A 42 1.65 0.00 7.85
C ASN A 42 2.09 -0.38 9.28
N LYS A 43 1.92 0.52 10.24
CA LYS A 43 2.17 0.24 11.66
C LYS A 43 1.23 -0.86 12.16
N SER A 44 -0.05 -0.84 11.76
CA SER A 44 -1.03 -1.87 12.09
C SER A 44 -0.65 -3.23 11.49
N LEU A 45 -0.22 -3.27 10.23
CA LEU A 45 0.27 -4.50 9.59
C LEU A 45 1.51 -5.03 10.30
N LYS A 46 2.48 -4.18 10.63
CA LYS A 46 3.67 -4.60 11.39
C LYS A 46 3.30 -5.19 12.75
N GLU A 47 2.38 -4.57 13.48
CA GLU A 47 1.92 -5.07 14.77
C GLU A 47 1.13 -6.37 14.63
N GLN A 48 0.24 -6.46 13.62
CA GLN A 48 -0.54 -7.67 13.33
C GLN A 48 0.35 -8.88 13.02
N TYR A 49 1.47 -8.66 12.33
CA TYR A 49 2.40 -9.72 11.95
C TYR A 49 3.67 -9.78 12.81
N LYS A 50 3.71 -9.05 13.93
CA LYS A 50 4.87 -8.99 14.84
C LYS A 50 5.32 -10.37 15.32
N ASN A 51 4.37 -11.24 15.63
CA ASN A 51 4.60 -12.59 16.12
C ASN A 51 4.54 -13.66 15.02
N SER A 52 4.44 -13.26 13.76
CA SER A 52 4.43 -14.20 12.65
C SER A 52 5.81 -14.83 12.46
N LEU A 53 5.82 -16.11 12.11
CA LEU A 53 7.05 -16.78 11.71
C LEU A 53 7.59 -16.15 10.42
N ARG A 54 8.84 -15.71 10.48
CA ARG A 54 9.56 -15.17 9.33
C ARG A 54 10.52 -16.21 8.81
N SER A 55 10.24 -16.70 7.60
CA SER A 55 11.17 -17.59 6.91
C SER A 55 11.99 -16.78 5.94
N HIS A 56 13.31 -16.70 6.15
CA HIS A 56 14.20 -16.08 5.16
C HIS A 56 13.99 -16.77 3.82
N TYR A 57 13.76 -15.96 2.79
CA TYR A 57 13.47 -16.49 1.46
C TYR A 57 14.59 -16.20 0.47
N GLN A 58 14.97 -14.92 0.34
CA GLN A 58 15.92 -14.47 -0.68
C GLN A 58 16.62 -13.18 -0.28
N SER A 59 17.85 -13.00 -0.75
CA SER A 59 18.56 -11.71 -0.70
C SER A 59 18.94 -11.27 -2.10
N GLY A 60 18.88 -9.97 -2.37
CA GLY A 60 19.23 -9.43 -3.68
C GLY A 60 18.89 -7.94 -3.79
N ILE A 61 18.70 -7.49 -5.03
CA ILE A 61 18.44 -6.09 -5.35
C ILE A 61 16.93 -5.86 -5.52
N ALA A 62 16.41 -4.84 -4.86
CA ALA A 62 15.09 -4.28 -5.07
C ALA A 62 15.14 -3.02 -5.91
N SER A 63 14.11 -2.80 -6.73
CA SER A 63 13.77 -1.51 -7.33
C SER A 63 12.32 -1.16 -7.00
N TYR A 64 11.79 -0.11 -7.61
CA TYR A 64 10.39 0.25 -7.47
C TYR A 64 9.81 0.80 -8.78
N TYR A 65 8.47 0.73 -8.89
CA TYR A 65 7.76 1.17 -10.09
C TYR A 65 7.76 2.69 -10.26
N GLY A 66 7.94 3.14 -11.50
CA GLY A 66 7.69 4.51 -11.88
C GLY A 66 6.19 4.87 -11.89
N ASP A 67 5.89 6.17 -11.92
CA ASP A 67 4.51 6.67 -11.87
C ASP A 67 3.67 6.30 -13.10
N GLN A 68 4.32 6.02 -14.23
CA GLN A 68 3.68 5.58 -15.48
C GLN A 68 2.96 4.23 -15.38
N PHE A 69 3.21 3.46 -14.31
CA PHE A 69 2.54 2.17 -14.10
C PHE A 69 1.23 2.29 -13.32
N ASN A 70 0.93 3.44 -12.69
CA ASN A 70 -0.32 3.65 -11.99
C ASN A 70 -1.53 3.39 -12.89
N GLY A 71 -2.50 2.62 -12.39
CA GLY A 71 -3.72 2.28 -13.11
C GLY A 71 -3.57 1.17 -14.15
N ARG A 72 -2.38 0.60 -14.34
CA ARG A 72 -2.19 -0.58 -15.19
C ARG A 72 -2.60 -1.85 -14.45
N LEU A 73 -3.08 -2.83 -15.18
CA LEU A 73 -3.36 -4.15 -14.62
C LEU A 73 -2.06 -4.85 -14.24
N THR A 74 -2.04 -5.38 -13.02
CA THR A 74 -0.99 -6.28 -12.54
C THR A 74 -1.26 -7.71 -13.02
N ALA A 75 -0.31 -8.61 -12.85
CA ALA A 75 -0.44 -9.99 -13.28
C ALA A 75 -1.56 -10.76 -12.55
N ASN A 76 -1.97 -10.32 -11.34
CA ASN A 76 -3.13 -10.91 -10.64
C ASN A 76 -4.47 -10.27 -11.00
N GLY A 77 -4.50 -9.30 -11.93
CA GLY A 77 -5.72 -8.62 -12.38
C GLY A 77 -6.13 -7.38 -11.59
N GLU A 78 -5.38 -7.00 -10.57
CA GLU A 78 -5.62 -5.75 -9.83
C GLU A 78 -5.11 -4.53 -10.61
N LEU A 79 -5.69 -3.36 -10.36
CA LEU A 79 -5.11 -2.10 -10.82
C LEU A 79 -3.93 -1.72 -9.93
N PHE A 80 -2.76 -1.50 -10.54
CA PHE A 80 -1.58 -1.09 -9.81
C PHE A 80 -1.73 0.31 -9.23
N SER A 81 -1.36 0.46 -7.96
CA SER A 81 -1.30 1.75 -7.28
C SER A 81 0.04 1.92 -6.56
N ASN A 82 0.77 2.98 -6.91
CA ASN A 82 1.99 3.36 -6.21
C ASN A 82 1.77 3.79 -4.75
N ASN A 83 0.51 3.92 -4.34
CA ASN A 83 0.13 4.31 -2.99
C ASN A 83 -0.13 3.13 -2.05
N GLU A 84 -0.17 1.91 -2.58
CA GLU A 84 -0.41 0.69 -1.81
C GLU A 84 0.91 -0.01 -1.47
N MET A 85 0.86 -0.86 -0.46
CA MET A 85 2.02 -1.66 -0.02
C MET A 85 2.06 -2.98 -0.77
N THR A 86 2.49 -2.93 -2.04
CA THR A 86 2.52 -4.08 -2.96
C THR A 86 3.88 -4.25 -3.61
N ALA A 87 4.09 -5.44 -4.18
CA ALA A 87 5.32 -5.79 -4.86
C ALA A 87 5.09 -6.79 -6.01
N ALA A 88 6.00 -6.76 -6.98
CA ALA A 88 6.17 -7.84 -7.95
C ALA A 88 7.26 -8.81 -7.50
N HIS A 89 7.01 -10.08 -7.66
CA HIS A 89 7.97 -11.15 -7.45
C HIS A 89 7.84 -12.21 -8.55
N LYS A 90 8.97 -12.85 -8.92
CA LYS A 90 9.01 -13.79 -10.06
C LYS A 90 8.14 -15.02 -9.85
N THR A 91 8.14 -15.60 -8.65
CA THR A 91 7.60 -16.94 -8.40
C THR A 91 6.68 -17.08 -7.20
N LEU A 92 6.78 -16.20 -6.20
CA LEU A 92 5.92 -16.30 -5.02
C LEU A 92 4.43 -16.18 -5.37
N PRO A 93 3.57 -16.97 -4.75
CA PRO A 93 2.13 -16.90 -4.99
C PRO A 93 1.58 -15.49 -4.77
N PHE A 94 0.57 -15.09 -5.56
CA PHE A 94 -0.15 -13.85 -5.31
C PHE A 94 -0.80 -13.87 -3.93
N GLY A 95 -0.81 -12.73 -3.27
CA GLY A 95 -1.29 -12.60 -1.89
C GLY A 95 -0.25 -12.93 -0.82
N THR A 96 0.92 -13.45 -1.19
CA THR A 96 2.02 -13.67 -0.24
C THR A 96 2.43 -12.35 0.40
N LEU A 97 2.54 -12.35 1.72
CA LEU A 97 3.09 -11.22 2.46
C LEU A 97 4.58 -11.39 2.65
N LEU A 98 5.32 -10.38 2.23
CA LEU A 98 6.77 -10.30 2.35
C LEU A 98 7.16 -9.19 3.32
N GLU A 99 8.06 -9.50 4.23
CA GLU A 99 8.84 -8.48 4.90
C GLU A 99 10.10 -8.22 4.06
N VAL A 100 10.25 -6.99 3.62
CA VAL A 100 11.40 -6.52 2.86
C VAL A 100 12.25 -5.67 3.79
N THR A 101 13.50 -6.06 4.00
CA THR A 101 14.44 -5.33 4.86
C THR A 101 15.57 -4.74 4.02
N ASN A 102 15.74 -3.44 4.10
CA ASN A 102 16.87 -2.74 3.50
C ASN A 102 18.13 -2.98 4.33
N VAL A 103 19.11 -3.68 3.75
CA VAL A 103 20.34 -4.07 4.44
C VAL A 103 21.17 -2.86 4.90
N ARG A 104 21.07 -1.75 4.17
CA ARG A 104 21.89 -0.56 4.45
C ARG A 104 21.43 0.21 5.70
N ASN A 105 20.11 0.35 5.89
CA ASN A 105 19.55 1.18 6.96
C ASN A 105 18.73 0.39 7.99
N GLY A 106 18.56 -0.93 7.82
CA GLY A 106 17.82 -1.81 8.71
C GLY A 106 16.30 -1.61 8.70
N ARG A 107 15.76 -0.71 7.86
CA ARG A 107 14.30 -0.48 7.78
C ARG A 107 13.62 -1.64 7.08
N SER A 108 12.42 -1.97 7.54
CA SER A 108 11.60 -3.03 6.96
C SER A 108 10.21 -2.53 6.63
N VAL A 109 9.63 -3.10 5.58
CA VAL A 109 8.23 -2.92 5.18
C VAL A 109 7.58 -4.26 4.89
N ILE A 110 6.27 -4.35 5.11
CA ILE A 110 5.49 -5.51 4.71
C ILE A 110 4.73 -5.14 3.44
N VAL A 111 4.88 -5.98 2.40
CA VAL A 111 4.22 -5.81 1.10
C VAL A 111 3.49 -7.09 0.72
N ARG A 112 2.45 -6.94 -0.10
CA ARG A 112 1.71 -8.05 -0.68
C ARG A 112 2.12 -8.26 -2.13
N VAL A 113 2.45 -9.49 -2.50
CA VAL A 113 2.76 -9.86 -3.88
C VAL A 113 1.47 -9.85 -4.71
N ASN A 114 1.39 -9.00 -5.73
CA ASN A 114 0.25 -8.89 -6.63
C ASN A 114 0.66 -8.84 -8.12
N ASP A 115 1.95 -8.87 -8.41
CA ASP A 115 2.45 -8.77 -9.78
C ASP A 115 3.62 -9.74 -10.02
N ARG A 116 3.97 -9.93 -11.30
CA ARG A 116 5.11 -10.73 -11.76
C ARG A 116 6.24 -9.85 -12.25
N GLY A 117 7.45 -10.29 -11.97
CA GLY A 117 8.70 -9.59 -12.25
C GLY A 117 9.58 -9.53 -11.01
N PRO A 118 10.70 -8.82 -11.08
CA PRO A 118 11.32 -8.18 -12.25
C PRO A 118 11.86 -9.18 -13.26
N TYR A 119 11.83 -8.79 -14.54
CA TYR A 119 12.31 -9.66 -15.66
C TYR A 119 13.69 -9.28 -16.16
N TYR A 120 14.23 -8.14 -15.71
CA TYR A 120 15.52 -7.63 -16.17
C TYR A 120 16.53 -7.52 -15.04
N GLY A 121 17.77 -7.90 -15.34
CA GLY A 121 18.90 -7.81 -14.42
C GLY A 121 18.81 -8.76 -13.22
N SER A 122 19.60 -8.48 -12.21
CA SER A 122 19.70 -9.26 -10.98
C SER A 122 18.69 -8.88 -9.90
N ARG A 123 17.69 -8.11 -10.24
CA ARG A 123 16.64 -7.69 -9.30
C ARG A 123 15.75 -8.87 -8.91
N ILE A 124 15.34 -8.89 -7.66
CA ILE A 124 14.50 -9.95 -7.09
C ILE A 124 13.08 -9.49 -6.75
N VAL A 125 12.88 -8.20 -6.58
CA VAL A 125 11.58 -7.61 -6.21
C VAL A 125 11.49 -6.19 -6.74
N ASP A 126 10.30 -5.82 -7.25
CA ASP A 126 9.95 -4.44 -7.58
C ASP A 126 8.83 -3.98 -6.64
N LEU A 127 9.09 -2.90 -5.91
CA LEU A 127 8.19 -2.37 -4.89
C LEU A 127 7.29 -1.28 -5.45
N SER A 128 6.13 -1.06 -4.84
CA SER A 128 5.40 0.19 -5.02
C SER A 128 6.22 1.38 -4.51
N LYS A 129 5.93 2.57 -4.99
CA LYS A 129 6.60 3.80 -4.54
C LYS A 129 6.41 4.07 -3.05
N ALA A 130 5.20 3.79 -2.51
CA ALA A 130 4.93 3.90 -1.09
C ALA A 130 5.85 2.99 -0.26
N ALA A 131 6.02 1.74 -0.67
CA ALA A 131 6.92 0.80 -0.02
C ALA A 131 8.39 1.26 -0.10
N ALA A 132 8.83 1.75 -1.25
CA ALA A 132 10.19 2.25 -1.44
C ALA A 132 10.51 3.48 -0.57
N ILE A 133 9.53 4.37 -0.38
CA ILE A 133 9.66 5.54 0.51
C ILE A 133 9.86 5.08 1.95
N GLU A 134 9.01 4.18 2.44
CA GLU A 134 9.10 3.70 3.81
C GLU A 134 10.38 2.89 4.06
N LEU A 135 10.81 2.13 3.06
CA LEU A 135 12.08 1.39 3.10
C LEU A 135 13.32 2.30 3.05
N GLY A 136 13.13 3.58 2.74
CA GLY A 136 14.21 4.56 2.65
C GLY A 136 15.09 4.40 1.43
N MET A 137 14.57 3.88 0.32
CA MET A 137 15.35 3.64 -0.91
C MET A 137 14.96 4.53 -2.09
N LYS A 138 13.94 5.38 -1.97
CA LYS A 138 13.42 6.17 -3.08
C LYS A 138 14.49 6.99 -3.80
N ARG A 139 15.41 7.63 -3.07
CA ARG A 139 16.47 8.47 -3.66
C ARG A 139 17.52 7.66 -4.40
N ALA A 140 17.84 6.46 -3.90
CA ALA A 140 18.84 5.59 -4.50
C ALA A 140 18.30 4.83 -5.72
N GLY A 141 17.00 4.63 -5.81
CA GLY A 141 16.33 3.84 -6.86
C GLY A 141 16.48 2.33 -6.71
N LEU A 142 17.61 1.88 -6.22
CA LEU A 142 17.95 0.48 -5.97
C LEU A 142 18.41 0.30 -4.51
N ALA A 143 18.14 -0.85 -3.94
CA ALA A 143 18.61 -1.21 -2.61
C ALA A 143 18.91 -2.71 -2.51
N LYS A 144 19.95 -3.06 -1.76
CA LYS A 144 20.18 -4.44 -1.33
C LYS A 144 19.20 -4.77 -0.22
N VAL A 145 18.42 -5.83 -0.40
CA VAL A 145 17.35 -6.22 0.52
C VAL A 145 17.44 -7.69 0.90
N LYS A 146 16.82 -8.00 2.04
CA LYS A 146 16.47 -9.36 2.46
C LYS A 146 14.96 -9.50 2.41
N LEU A 147 14.48 -10.60 1.85
CA LEU A 147 13.07 -10.96 1.80
C LEU A 147 12.79 -12.07 2.81
N ALA A 148 11.75 -11.92 3.59
CA ALA A 148 11.21 -12.98 4.43
C ALA A 148 9.72 -13.16 4.17
N VAL A 149 9.28 -14.42 3.99
CA VAL A 149 7.86 -14.73 3.87
C VAL A 149 7.25 -14.75 5.26
N LEU A 150 6.12 -14.04 5.41
CA LEU A 150 5.34 -14.04 6.64
C LEU A 150 4.31 -15.16 6.60
N ASN A 151 4.47 -16.13 7.46
CA ASN A 151 3.50 -17.19 7.67
C ASN A 151 2.61 -16.82 8.86
N LYS A 152 1.29 -16.86 8.67
CA LYS A 152 0.37 -16.77 9.80
C LYS A 152 0.67 -17.95 10.73
N ASN A 153 0.99 -17.67 11.99
CA ASN A 153 0.98 -18.72 12.99
C ASN A 153 -0.43 -19.31 13.00
N LYS A 154 -0.56 -20.56 12.61
CA LYS A 154 -1.75 -21.33 12.92
C LYS A 154 -1.76 -21.55 14.44
N LYS A 155 -2.09 -20.52 15.22
CA LYS A 155 -2.50 -20.72 16.60
C LYS A 155 -3.86 -21.36 16.52
N GLY A 156 -3.84 -22.69 16.71
CA GLY A 156 -4.85 -23.50 17.32
C GLY A 156 -6.31 -23.21 16.94
N ASN A 157 -6.79 -23.78 15.86
CA ASN A 157 -8.07 -24.45 15.99
C ASN A 157 -7.75 -25.91 16.30
N ASN A 158 -7.49 -26.18 17.57
CA ASN A 158 -7.58 -27.51 18.13
C ASN A 158 -9.08 -27.80 18.30
N THR A 159 -9.76 -28.03 17.21
CA THR A 159 -11.00 -28.76 17.24
C THR A 159 -10.57 -30.20 17.45
N TYR A 160 -10.60 -30.62 18.68
CA TYR A 160 -10.68 -32.03 18.99
C TYR A 160 -11.95 -32.54 18.35
N VAL A 161 -11.83 -33.17 17.21
CA VAL A 161 -12.85 -34.09 16.73
C VAL A 161 -12.65 -35.32 17.60
N ASN A 162 -13.46 -35.42 18.62
CA ASN A 162 -13.68 -36.70 19.27
C ASN A 162 -14.31 -37.61 18.21
N GLU A 163 -13.50 -38.41 17.58
CA GLU A 163 -13.99 -39.61 16.94
C GLU A 163 -14.23 -40.63 18.08
N ASP A 164 -15.42 -40.57 18.62
CA ASP A 164 -15.95 -41.68 19.36
C ASP A 164 -16.59 -42.66 18.35
N ILE A 165 -15.90 -43.79 18.13
CA ILE A 165 -16.34 -45.13 17.74
C ILE A 165 -17.03 -45.28 16.39
#